data_2b217aeef09c4fd8272a4b9f865c92c3
#
_entry.id   2b217aeef09c4fd8272a4b9f865c92c3
#
_cell.length_a   1.000
_cell.length_b   1.000
_cell.length_c   1.000
_cell.angle_alpha   90.00
_cell.angle_beta   90.00
_cell.angle_gamma   90.00
#
_symmetry.space_group_name_H-M   'P 1'
#
loop_
_entity.id
_entity.type
_entity.pdbx_description
1 polymer ?
#
loop_
_entity_poly.entity_id
_entity_poly.type
_entity_poly.pdbx_seq_one_letter_code
_entity_poly.pdbx_strand_id
1 'polypeptide(L)'
;TASHFANDIAIGSNTDEKPFRAISLCDNQAVITAIANDDGYEEIFSQQLKVLLNKQDVLIAISASGNSPNLIRAIETAKRMSAITVGISAFDGGKMKEIVDISVHVPTEKDEYGPSEDAHMVLDHLVSSYLMRLVKS
;
A
#
# COMPACT_ATOMS: atom_id res chain seq x y z
N THR A 1 3.09 -6.07 6.96
CA THR A 1 3.46 -6.02 5.53
C THR A 1 3.83 -4.59 5.10
N ALA A 2 2.97 -3.56 5.25
CA ALA A 2 3.22 -2.23 4.69
C ALA A 2 4.55 -1.59 5.12
N SER A 3 4.88 -1.59 6.40
CA SER A 3 6.15 -1.03 6.92
C SER A 3 7.37 -1.82 6.42
N HIS A 4 7.24 -3.14 6.34
CA HIS A 4 8.29 -4.00 5.79
C HIS A 4 8.53 -3.68 4.31
N PHE A 5 7.46 -3.62 3.52
CA PHE A 5 7.53 -3.30 2.10
C PHE A 5 8.14 -1.90 1.84
N ALA A 6 7.75 -0.90 2.62
CA ALA A 6 8.35 0.44 2.52
C ALA A 6 9.85 0.41 2.81
N ASN A 7 10.30 -0.34 3.84
CA ASN A 7 11.71 -0.53 4.16
C ASN A 7 12.46 -1.22 3.00
N ASP A 8 11.91 -2.31 2.47
CA ASP A 8 12.56 -3.08 1.41
C ASP A 8 12.70 -2.27 0.11
N ILE A 9 11.72 -1.44 -0.22
CA ILE A 9 11.83 -0.53 -1.36
C ILE A 9 12.81 0.61 -1.08
N ALA A 10 12.71 1.28 0.08
CA ALA A 10 13.50 2.48 0.35
C ALA A 10 14.97 2.17 0.64
N ILE A 11 15.23 1.12 1.41
CA ILE A 11 16.58 0.77 1.90
C ILE A 11 17.10 -0.49 1.22
N GLY A 12 16.31 -1.55 1.15
CA GLY A 12 16.74 -2.83 0.57
C GLY A 12 17.01 -2.77 -0.93
N SER A 13 16.24 -1.97 -1.67
CA SER A 13 16.44 -1.76 -3.12
C SER A 13 17.29 -0.55 -3.45
N ASN A 14 17.77 0.17 -2.45
CA ASN A 14 18.50 1.42 -2.64
C ASN A 14 19.84 1.21 -3.33
N THR A 15 20.17 2.14 -4.23
CA THR A 15 21.53 2.34 -4.75
C THR A 15 21.91 3.80 -4.54
N ASP A 16 23.21 4.11 -4.40
CA ASP A 16 23.69 5.48 -4.22
C ASP A 16 23.26 6.43 -5.35
N GLU A 17 22.97 5.87 -6.53
CA GLU A 17 22.62 6.64 -7.72
C GLU A 17 21.11 6.86 -7.88
N LYS A 18 20.26 5.91 -7.44
CA LYS A 18 18.81 5.94 -7.67
C LYS A 18 18.03 5.47 -6.44
N PRO A 19 17.98 6.25 -5.36
CA PRO A 19 17.20 5.89 -4.18
C PRO A 19 15.69 5.97 -4.46
N PHE A 20 14.93 5.03 -3.92
CA PHE A 20 13.47 5.10 -3.90
C PHE A 20 12.98 5.81 -2.64
N ARG A 21 12.04 6.73 -2.80
CA ARG A 21 11.34 7.36 -1.69
C ARG A 21 10.08 6.56 -1.38
N ALA A 22 10.14 5.63 -0.46
CA ALA A 22 9.01 4.85 0.01
C ALA A 22 8.77 5.09 1.50
N ILE A 23 7.52 5.22 1.89
CA ILE A 23 7.09 5.41 3.28
C ILE A 23 5.84 4.56 3.54
N SER A 24 5.72 4.06 4.77
CA SER A 24 4.48 3.45 5.24
C SER A 24 3.63 4.47 5.99
N LEU A 25 2.37 4.58 5.65
CA LEU A 25 1.41 5.43 6.36
C LEU A 25 0.92 4.79 7.67
N CYS A 26 1.40 3.58 7.99
CA CYS A 26 1.06 2.87 9.23
C CYS A 26 2.02 3.18 10.39
N ASP A 27 3.13 3.91 10.15
CA ASP A 27 4.23 3.98 11.12
C ASP A 27 4.12 5.16 12.10
N ASN A 28 3.41 6.22 11.72
CA ASN A 28 3.21 7.37 12.61
C ASN A 28 1.94 7.21 13.44
N GLN A 29 2.07 6.56 14.59
CA GLN A 29 0.94 6.29 15.49
C GLN A 29 0.27 7.57 15.99
N ALA A 30 1.03 8.65 16.25
CA ALA A 30 0.47 9.92 16.69
C ALA A 30 -0.47 10.52 15.64
N VAL A 31 -0.07 10.49 14.38
CA VAL A 31 -0.90 10.96 13.25
C VAL A 31 -2.16 10.09 13.10
N ILE A 32 -1.99 8.76 13.11
CA ILE A 32 -3.12 7.83 12.99
C ILE A 32 -4.14 8.04 14.09
N THR A 33 -3.70 8.12 15.35
CA THR A 33 -4.60 8.27 16.50
C THR A 33 -5.28 9.63 16.52
N ALA A 34 -4.59 10.71 16.16
CA ALA A 34 -5.16 12.04 16.05
C ALA A 34 -6.27 12.09 14.98
N ILE A 35 -5.98 11.63 13.76
CA ILE A 35 -6.98 11.60 12.67
C ILE A 35 -8.15 10.68 13.04
N ALA A 36 -7.89 9.51 13.61
CA ALA A 36 -8.95 8.59 14.00
C ALA A 36 -9.88 9.18 15.06
N ASN A 37 -9.35 9.97 16.00
CA ASN A 37 -10.12 10.65 17.02
C ASN A 37 -10.96 11.82 16.47
N ASP A 38 -10.39 12.61 15.58
CA ASP A 38 -10.97 13.88 15.13
C ASP A 38 -11.83 13.73 13.87
N ASP A 39 -11.40 12.91 12.91
CA ASP A 39 -12.02 12.76 11.59
C ASP A 39 -12.64 11.37 11.35
N GLY A 40 -12.32 10.37 12.19
CA GLY A 40 -12.76 8.98 12.05
C GLY A 40 -11.67 8.07 11.48
N TYR A 41 -11.78 6.77 11.83
CA TYR A 41 -10.79 5.76 11.44
C TYR A 41 -10.68 5.56 9.92
N GLU A 42 -11.73 5.81 9.19
CA GLU A 42 -11.76 5.73 7.74
C GLU A 42 -10.89 6.80 7.04
N GLU A 43 -10.53 7.88 7.74
CA GLU A 43 -9.74 8.97 7.18
C GLU A 43 -8.23 8.88 7.48
N ILE A 44 -7.79 7.89 8.28
CA ILE A 44 -6.40 7.80 8.76
C ILE A 44 -5.34 7.81 7.65
N PHE A 45 -5.65 7.29 6.48
CA PHE A 45 -4.75 7.29 5.33
C PHE A 45 -5.03 8.43 4.36
N SER A 46 -6.31 8.73 4.09
CA SER A 46 -6.70 9.78 3.15
C SER A 46 -6.17 11.17 3.56
N GLN A 47 -6.18 11.49 4.86
CA GLN A 47 -5.64 12.75 5.37
C GLN A 47 -4.12 12.83 5.21
N GLN A 48 -3.40 11.73 5.49
CA GLN A 48 -1.96 11.69 5.27
C GLN A 48 -1.60 11.85 3.79
N LEU A 49 -2.35 11.22 2.90
CA LEU A 49 -2.13 11.35 1.46
C LEU A 49 -2.28 12.78 0.95
N LYS A 50 -3.25 13.55 1.46
CA LYS A 50 -3.42 14.98 1.09
C LYS A 50 -2.18 15.83 1.38
N VAL A 51 -1.37 15.43 2.35
CA VAL A 51 -0.15 16.15 2.75
C VAL A 51 1.09 15.61 2.03
N LEU A 52 1.17 14.30 1.83
CA LEU A 52 2.41 13.63 1.44
C LEU A 52 2.47 13.24 -0.04
N LEU A 53 1.31 13.01 -0.67
CA LEU A 53 1.23 12.44 -2.01
C LEU A 53 1.43 13.53 -3.08
N ASN A 54 2.26 13.23 -4.06
CA ASN A 54 2.43 14.06 -5.24
C ASN A 54 1.82 13.37 -6.47
N LYS A 55 1.58 14.17 -7.51
CA LYS A 55 1.19 13.65 -8.81
C LYS A 55 2.25 12.65 -9.31
N GLN A 56 1.79 11.53 -9.85
CA GLN A 56 2.62 10.42 -10.35
C GLN A 56 3.31 9.56 -9.26
N ASP A 57 3.11 9.85 -7.97
CA ASP A 57 3.46 8.89 -6.94
C ASP A 57 2.62 7.61 -7.07
N VAL A 58 3.05 6.55 -6.42
CA VAL A 58 2.35 5.26 -6.41
C VAL A 58 1.83 5.00 -5.00
N LEU A 59 0.52 4.81 -4.87
CA LEU A 59 -0.09 4.27 -3.65
C LEU A 59 -0.18 2.74 -3.76
N ILE A 60 0.44 2.02 -2.84
CA ILE A 60 0.25 0.57 -2.67
C ILE A 60 -0.68 0.35 -1.48
N ALA A 61 -1.88 -0.14 -1.75
CA ALA A 61 -2.88 -0.48 -0.74
C ALA A 61 -2.92 -2.00 -0.55
N ILE A 62 -2.79 -2.47 0.70
CA ILE A 62 -2.74 -3.90 1.04
C ILE A 62 -3.90 -4.24 1.96
N SER A 63 -4.77 -5.15 1.55
CA SER A 63 -5.94 -5.58 2.32
C SER A 63 -6.37 -6.98 1.93
N ALA A 64 -6.41 -7.93 2.85
CA ALA A 64 -6.92 -9.28 2.57
C ALA A 64 -8.36 -9.22 2.03
N SER A 65 -9.27 -8.52 2.70
CA SER A 65 -10.67 -8.43 2.27
C SER A 65 -10.92 -7.47 1.09
N GLY A 66 -10.03 -6.51 0.85
CA GLY A 66 -10.21 -5.46 -0.15
C GLY A 66 -11.40 -4.52 0.11
N ASN A 67 -12.00 -4.56 1.30
CA ASN A 67 -13.22 -3.80 1.64
C ASN A 67 -13.04 -2.80 2.79
N SER A 68 -11.85 -2.66 3.35
CA SER A 68 -11.60 -1.75 4.48
C SER A 68 -11.87 -0.30 4.09
N PRO A 69 -12.80 0.42 4.77
CA PRO A 69 -13.22 1.77 4.37
C PRO A 69 -12.06 2.78 4.30
N ASN A 70 -11.10 2.69 5.22
CA ASN A 70 -9.91 3.55 5.23
C ASN A 70 -9.04 3.39 3.97
N LEU A 71 -8.89 2.16 3.46
CA LEU A 71 -8.16 1.91 2.23
C LEU A 71 -8.94 2.33 0.98
N ILE A 72 -10.24 2.11 0.96
CA ILE A 72 -11.09 2.59 -0.15
C ILE A 72 -11.00 4.12 -0.26
N ARG A 73 -11.11 4.85 0.86
CA ARG A 73 -10.95 6.31 0.87
C ARG A 73 -9.55 6.77 0.47
N ALA A 74 -8.52 6.03 0.89
CA ALA A 74 -7.14 6.31 0.47
C ALA A 74 -6.98 6.19 -1.05
N ILE A 75 -7.48 5.10 -1.65
CA ILE A 75 -7.42 4.87 -3.09
C ILE A 75 -8.18 5.97 -3.86
N GLU A 76 -9.41 6.30 -3.44
CA GLU A 76 -10.20 7.36 -4.05
C GLU A 76 -9.49 8.73 -3.96
N THR A 77 -8.81 8.99 -2.84
CA THR A 77 -8.02 10.23 -2.66
C THR A 77 -6.80 10.25 -3.58
N ALA A 78 -6.04 9.15 -3.65
CA ALA A 78 -4.87 9.04 -4.52
C ALA A 78 -5.24 9.24 -6.00
N LYS A 79 -6.33 8.65 -6.45
CA LYS A 79 -6.84 8.83 -7.83
C LYS A 79 -7.20 10.29 -8.13
N ARG A 80 -7.87 10.98 -7.21
CA ARG A 80 -8.15 12.43 -7.37
C ARG A 80 -6.90 13.27 -7.46
N MET A 81 -5.80 12.83 -6.82
CA MET A 81 -4.50 13.51 -6.86
C MET A 81 -3.62 13.06 -8.04
N SER A 82 -4.16 12.24 -8.96
CA SER A 82 -3.45 11.74 -10.14
C SER A 82 -2.23 10.88 -9.81
N ALA A 83 -2.26 10.15 -8.70
CA ALA A 83 -1.32 9.11 -8.37
C ALA A 83 -1.77 7.76 -8.96
N ILE A 84 -0.82 6.86 -9.18
CA ILE A 84 -1.09 5.49 -9.61
C ILE A 84 -1.49 4.66 -8.38
N THR A 85 -2.53 3.86 -8.50
CA THR A 85 -3.01 3.01 -7.41
C THR A 85 -2.77 1.52 -7.70
N VAL A 86 -2.10 0.85 -6.75
CA VAL A 86 -1.87 -0.59 -6.77
C VAL A 86 -2.60 -1.19 -5.57
N GLY A 87 -3.44 -2.18 -5.80
CA GLY A 87 -4.13 -2.92 -4.74
C GLY A 87 -3.63 -4.35 -4.64
N ILE A 88 -3.18 -4.75 -3.45
CA ILE A 88 -2.82 -6.14 -3.14
C ILE A 88 -3.92 -6.70 -2.25
N SER A 89 -4.67 -7.69 -2.76
CA SER A 89 -5.84 -8.24 -2.08
C SER A 89 -5.82 -9.75 -2.03
N ALA A 90 -6.67 -10.30 -1.15
CA ALA A 90 -6.92 -11.73 -1.04
C ALA A 90 -8.44 -12.00 -1.06
N PHE A 91 -8.89 -13.14 -0.57
CA PHE A 91 -10.29 -13.60 -0.57
C PHE A 91 -10.91 -13.49 -1.96
N ASP A 92 -11.96 -12.69 -2.10
CA ASP A 92 -12.60 -12.35 -3.38
C ASP A 92 -12.06 -11.05 -4.02
N GLY A 93 -11.20 -10.33 -3.30
CA GLY A 93 -10.59 -9.07 -3.72
C GLY A 93 -11.37 -7.82 -3.34
N GLY A 94 -12.64 -7.95 -2.99
CA GLY A 94 -13.51 -6.86 -2.56
C GLY A 94 -13.59 -5.69 -3.54
N LYS A 95 -14.10 -4.56 -3.07
CA LYS A 95 -14.20 -3.32 -3.85
C LYS A 95 -12.83 -2.80 -4.34
N MET A 96 -11.77 -3.04 -3.57
CA MET A 96 -10.42 -2.57 -3.91
C MET A 96 -9.97 -3.08 -5.28
N LYS A 97 -10.19 -4.37 -5.56
CA LYS A 97 -9.84 -5.01 -6.83
C LYS A 97 -10.43 -4.32 -8.06
N GLU A 98 -11.61 -3.72 -7.91
CA GLU A 98 -12.35 -3.07 -9.00
C GLU A 98 -11.92 -1.61 -9.24
N ILE A 99 -11.44 -0.93 -8.18
CA ILE A 99 -11.22 0.52 -8.24
C ILE A 99 -9.76 0.93 -8.43
N VAL A 100 -8.79 0.05 -8.22
CA VAL A 100 -7.36 0.36 -8.41
C VAL A 100 -6.97 0.31 -9.89
N ASP A 101 -5.87 0.97 -10.24
CA ASP A 101 -5.34 0.94 -11.60
C ASP A 101 -4.62 -0.39 -11.89
N ILE A 102 -3.93 -0.94 -10.88
CA ILE A 102 -3.24 -2.24 -10.95
C ILE A 102 -3.72 -3.10 -9.78
N SER A 103 -4.33 -4.23 -10.09
CA SER A 103 -4.78 -5.19 -9.09
C SER A 103 -3.89 -6.42 -9.07
N VAL A 104 -3.33 -6.72 -7.90
CA VAL A 104 -2.64 -7.98 -7.60
C VAL A 104 -3.52 -8.75 -6.62
N HIS A 105 -4.13 -9.82 -7.10
CA HIS A 105 -5.10 -10.58 -6.33
C HIS A 105 -4.61 -12.00 -6.07
N VAL A 106 -4.56 -12.39 -4.80
CA VAL A 106 -4.22 -13.74 -4.34
C VAL A 106 -5.50 -14.39 -3.84
N PRO A 107 -6.17 -15.24 -4.62
CA PRO A 107 -7.40 -15.88 -4.18
C PRO A 107 -7.13 -16.84 -3.02
N THR A 108 -7.81 -16.62 -1.91
CA THR A 108 -7.84 -17.49 -0.74
C THR A 108 -9.28 -17.62 -0.25
N GLU A 109 -9.57 -18.61 0.59
CA GLU A 109 -10.88 -18.70 1.19
C GLU A 109 -11.12 -17.51 2.12
N LYS A 110 -12.38 -17.17 2.32
CA LYS A 110 -12.76 -16.07 3.23
C LYS A 110 -12.24 -16.38 4.64
N ASP A 111 -11.64 -15.36 5.27
CA ASP A 111 -11.06 -15.40 6.61
C ASP A 111 -9.77 -16.21 6.75
N GLU A 112 -9.20 -16.71 5.67
CA GLU A 112 -7.84 -17.28 5.63
C GLU A 112 -6.77 -16.18 5.60
N TYR A 113 -6.62 -15.44 6.70
CA TYR A 113 -5.67 -14.33 6.81
C TYR A 113 -4.22 -14.76 6.71
N GLY A 114 -3.84 -15.87 7.38
CA GLY A 114 -2.45 -16.36 7.38
C GLY A 114 -1.91 -16.59 5.97
N PRO A 115 -2.50 -17.48 5.15
CA PRO A 115 -2.07 -17.72 3.78
C PRO A 115 -2.09 -16.44 2.92
N SER A 116 -3.07 -15.55 3.14
CA SER A 116 -3.17 -14.27 2.44
C SER A 116 -2.00 -13.35 2.75
N GLU A 117 -1.69 -13.18 4.02
CA GLU A 117 -0.61 -12.31 4.52
C GLU A 117 0.77 -12.84 4.14
N ASP A 118 0.97 -14.17 4.19
CA ASP A 118 2.20 -14.82 3.73
C ASP A 118 2.42 -14.57 2.23
N ALA A 119 1.39 -14.71 1.41
CA ALA A 119 1.48 -14.42 -0.02
C ALA A 119 1.78 -12.94 -0.29
N HIS A 120 1.19 -12.00 0.47
CA HIS A 120 1.50 -10.57 0.38
C HIS A 120 2.95 -10.28 0.76
N MET A 121 3.53 -10.98 1.71
CA MET A 121 4.97 -10.86 2.05
C MET A 121 5.86 -11.42 0.95
N VAL A 122 5.49 -12.54 0.33
CA VAL A 122 6.22 -13.08 -0.83
C VAL A 122 6.23 -12.07 -1.99
N LEU A 123 5.10 -11.41 -2.25
CA LEU A 123 4.99 -10.36 -3.27
C LEU A 123 5.89 -9.16 -2.96
N ASP A 124 5.94 -8.72 -1.70
CA ASP A 124 6.85 -7.69 -1.23
C ASP A 124 8.32 -8.02 -1.61
N HIS A 125 8.80 -9.19 -1.19
CA HIS A 125 10.16 -9.63 -1.49
C HIS A 125 10.45 -9.81 -2.99
N LEU A 126 9.47 -10.23 -3.78
CA LEU A 126 9.60 -10.34 -5.24
C LEU A 126 9.76 -8.97 -5.89
N VAL A 127 8.91 -8.01 -5.52
CA VAL A 127 8.93 -6.65 -6.06
C VAL A 127 10.22 -5.93 -5.68
N SER A 128 10.60 -5.95 -4.41
CA SER A 128 11.82 -5.29 -3.93
C SER A 128 13.08 -5.90 -4.55
N SER A 129 13.15 -7.23 -4.67
CA SER A 129 14.25 -7.92 -5.36
C SER A 129 14.33 -7.58 -6.85
N TYR A 130 13.17 -7.45 -7.50
CA TYR A 130 13.11 -7.05 -8.91
C TYR A 130 13.58 -5.60 -9.11
N LEU A 131 13.08 -4.68 -8.29
CA LEU A 131 13.48 -3.28 -8.32
C LEU A 131 14.99 -3.11 -8.09
N MET A 132 15.55 -3.83 -7.10
CA MET A 132 16.98 -3.83 -6.85
C MET A 132 17.81 -4.25 -8.08
N ARG A 133 17.34 -5.25 -8.83
CA ARG A 133 18.03 -5.69 -10.06
C ARG A 133 17.89 -4.66 -11.19
N LEU A 134 16.70 -4.07 -11.31
CA LEU A 134 16.41 -3.08 -12.36
C LEU A 134 17.25 -1.81 -12.22
N VAL A 135 17.50 -1.34 -10.99
CA VAL A 135 18.29 -0.11 -10.77
C VAL A 135 19.80 -0.35 -10.79
N LYS A 136 20.26 -1.60 -10.67
CA LYS A 136 21.68 -1.98 -10.79
C LYS A 136 22.09 -2.29 -12.23
N SER A 137 21.16 -2.42 -13.15
CA SER A 137 21.40 -2.63 -14.58
C SER A 137 21.52 -1.30 -15.30
#